data_71029eb2d03ec427d3d96dffec49c19b
#
_entry.id   71029eb2d03ec427d3d96dffec49c19b
#
_cell.length_a   1.000
_cell.length_b   1.000
_cell.length_c   1.000
_cell.angle_alpha   90.00
_cell.angle_beta   90.00
_cell.angle_gamma   90.00
#
_symmetry.space_group_name_H-M   'P 1'
#
loop_
_entity.id
_entity.type
_entity.pdbx_description
1 polymer ?
#
loop_
_entity_poly.entity_id
_entity_poly.type
_entity_poly.pdbx_seq_one_letter_code
_entity_poly.pdbx_strand_id
1 'polypeptide(L)'
;VEVDGRRIGGPHFTTIAGPCTVESREVMLETARTVRDAGAGLLRGGAYKPRTSPYSFQGLGEAGLRLLQEAKDETGLPIVTELMDVRDLDAVLEVADVIQLGARNMQNYTLLTELGRTGRPVLLKRGLSSTLDELLMSAEYILKEGNEQVLLCERGIRTFETGYRFTLDLMAVPVLKELSHLPVVVDPSHAAGKRDLVLPMSLAAAAAGADGVIVEIHPAPEEAICDGPQALRGEDFSDYMRRLEQAAALAGKELQPVA
;
A
#
# COMPACT_ATOMS: atom_id res chain seq x y z
N VAL A 1 11.65 6.41 -6.32
CA VAL A 1 11.68 4.93 -6.26
C VAL A 1 11.28 4.40 -7.62
N GLU A 2 11.97 3.35 -8.07
CA GLU A 2 11.69 2.69 -9.34
C GLU A 2 11.26 1.24 -9.11
N VAL A 3 10.15 0.82 -9.74
CA VAL A 3 9.58 -0.51 -9.61
C VAL A 3 9.21 -1.01 -11.00
N ASP A 4 9.97 -1.97 -11.53
CA ASP A 4 9.71 -2.59 -12.84
C ASP A 4 9.47 -1.54 -13.96
N GLY A 5 10.40 -0.56 -14.07
CA GLY A 5 10.33 0.54 -15.04
C GLY A 5 9.33 1.66 -14.70
N ARG A 6 8.55 1.53 -13.64
CA ARG A 6 7.62 2.56 -13.16
C ARG A 6 8.27 3.43 -12.09
N ARG A 7 8.09 4.74 -12.18
CA ARG A 7 8.62 5.70 -11.20
C ARG A 7 7.54 6.14 -10.22
N ILE A 8 7.86 6.09 -8.93
CA ILE A 8 7.01 6.58 -7.85
C ILE A 8 7.69 7.80 -7.23
N GLY A 9 7.00 8.93 -7.22
CA GLY A 9 7.55 10.21 -6.78
C GLY A 9 7.85 11.18 -7.92
N GLY A 10 8.30 12.39 -7.58
CA GLY A 10 8.50 13.48 -8.52
C GLY A 10 7.18 13.90 -9.20
N PRO A 11 7.11 13.95 -10.54
CA PRO A 11 5.89 14.34 -11.26
C PRO A 11 4.86 13.22 -11.33
N HIS A 12 5.17 12.01 -10.86
CA HIS A 12 4.30 10.86 -11.02
C HIS A 12 3.46 10.61 -9.78
N PHE A 13 2.19 10.25 -10.01
CA PHE A 13 1.27 9.76 -8.99
C PHE A 13 0.96 8.29 -9.26
N THR A 14 1.09 7.44 -8.25
CA THR A 14 0.92 5.99 -8.39
C THR A 14 -0.28 5.50 -7.59
N THR A 15 -1.09 4.64 -8.19
CA THR A 15 -2.14 3.90 -7.48
C THR A 15 -1.70 2.47 -7.26
N ILE A 16 -1.68 2.05 -5.99
CA ILE A 16 -1.44 0.67 -5.55
C ILE A 16 -2.81 0.13 -5.12
N ALA A 17 -3.36 -0.86 -5.83
CA ALA A 17 -4.69 -1.36 -5.55
C ALA A 17 -4.75 -2.89 -5.56
N GLY A 18 -5.69 -3.47 -4.82
CA GLY A 18 -5.87 -4.92 -4.75
C GLY A 18 -6.58 -5.35 -3.47
N PRO A 19 -6.81 -6.64 -3.25
CA PRO A 19 -7.54 -7.11 -2.09
C PRO A 19 -6.75 -6.91 -0.80
N CYS A 20 -7.46 -6.80 0.33
CA CYS A 20 -6.83 -6.75 1.65
C CYS A 20 -5.94 -7.96 1.89
N THR A 21 -6.46 -9.14 1.59
CA THR A 21 -5.74 -10.42 1.68
C THR A 21 -6.00 -11.26 0.43
N VAL A 22 -5.04 -12.09 0.07
CA VAL A 22 -5.25 -13.15 -0.92
C VAL A 22 -6.10 -14.22 -0.26
N GLU A 23 -7.35 -14.39 -0.68
CA GLU A 23 -8.31 -15.33 -0.06
C GLU A 23 -8.69 -16.50 -0.97
N SER A 24 -8.73 -16.30 -2.27
CA SER A 24 -8.92 -17.34 -3.27
C SER A 24 -8.25 -16.95 -4.59
N ARG A 25 -8.08 -17.95 -5.48
CA ARG A 25 -7.55 -17.74 -6.82
C ARG A 25 -8.49 -16.84 -7.65
N GLU A 26 -9.79 -17.14 -7.59
CA GLU A 26 -10.83 -16.46 -8.35
C GLU A 26 -10.86 -14.97 -8.01
N VAL A 27 -10.98 -14.64 -6.72
CA VAL A 27 -11.01 -13.26 -6.23
C VAL A 27 -9.72 -12.52 -6.59
N MET A 28 -8.55 -13.18 -6.44
CA MET A 28 -7.27 -12.55 -6.73
C MET A 28 -7.13 -12.19 -8.22
N LEU A 29 -7.43 -13.11 -9.12
CA LEU A 29 -7.29 -12.87 -10.56
C LEU A 29 -8.34 -11.89 -11.09
N GLU A 30 -9.59 -11.97 -10.63
CA GLU A 30 -10.63 -11.02 -10.98
C GLU A 30 -10.26 -9.61 -10.54
N THR A 31 -9.79 -9.46 -9.30
CA THR A 31 -9.32 -8.16 -8.78
C THR A 31 -8.13 -7.64 -9.57
N ALA A 32 -7.16 -8.49 -9.88
CA ALA A 32 -5.97 -8.10 -10.64
C ALA A 32 -6.31 -7.58 -12.04
N ARG A 33 -7.24 -8.23 -12.75
CA ARG A 33 -7.75 -7.76 -14.05
C ARG A 33 -8.43 -6.40 -13.92
N THR A 34 -9.32 -6.25 -12.94
CA THR A 34 -10.02 -4.98 -12.68
C THR A 34 -9.04 -3.84 -12.40
N VAL A 35 -8.02 -4.10 -11.59
CA VAL A 35 -6.97 -3.14 -11.23
C VAL A 35 -6.15 -2.73 -12.45
N ARG A 36 -5.71 -3.70 -13.28
CA ARG A 36 -4.99 -3.45 -14.53
C ARG A 36 -5.84 -2.64 -15.51
N ASP A 37 -7.07 -3.08 -15.77
CA ASP A 37 -7.95 -2.51 -16.80
C ASP A 37 -8.37 -1.07 -16.45
N ALA A 38 -8.40 -0.73 -15.16
CA ALA A 38 -8.62 0.63 -14.69
C ALA A 38 -7.34 1.50 -14.67
N GLY A 39 -6.16 0.95 -14.99
CA GLY A 39 -4.91 1.70 -15.11
C GLY A 39 -4.19 1.97 -13.79
N ALA A 40 -4.38 1.14 -12.76
CA ALA A 40 -3.56 1.23 -11.54
C ALA A 40 -2.11 0.78 -11.80
N GLY A 41 -1.16 1.39 -11.09
CA GLY A 41 0.27 1.16 -11.33
C GLY A 41 0.81 -0.15 -10.75
N LEU A 42 0.32 -0.57 -9.57
CA LEU A 42 0.78 -1.77 -8.88
C LEU A 42 -0.40 -2.54 -8.27
N LEU A 43 -0.22 -3.86 -8.17
CA LEU A 43 -1.17 -4.77 -7.53
C LEU A 43 -0.73 -5.05 -6.10
N ARG A 44 -1.63 -4.85 -5.13
CA ARG A 44 -1.38 -5.28 -3.75
C ARG A 44 -2.19 -6.52 -3.39
N GLY A 45 -1.66 -7.31 -2.47
CA GLY A 45 -2.38 -8.41 -1.84
C GLY A 45 -1.61 -8.95 -0.65
N GLY A 46 -2.27 -9.17 0.50
CA GLY A 46 -1.63 -9.73 1.68
C GLY A 46 -1.61 -11.26 1.63
N ALA A 47 -0.45 -11.88 1.43
CA ALA A 47 -0.28 -13.33 1.57
C ALA A 47 -0.24 -13.74 3.05
N TYR A 48 0.36 -12.90 3.88
CA TYR A 48 0.39 -13.01 5.35
C TYR A 48 -0.41 -11.86 5.96
N LYS A 49 -1.08 -12.08 7.10
CA LYS A 49 -1.95 -11.07 7.73
C LYS A 49 -1.66 -10.91 9.22
N PRO A 50 -1.27 -9.70 9.67
CA PRO A 50 -1.13 -9.39 11.08
C PRO A 50 -2.51 -9.24 11.72
N ARG A 51 -2.91 -10.20 12.56
CA ARG A 51 -4.22 -10.17 13.22
C ARG A 51 -4.09 -9.99 14.72
N THR A 52 -5.01 -9.21 15.31
CA THR A 52 -5.08 -9.04 16.76
C THR A 52 -5.55 -10.32 17.44
N SER A 53 -6.47 -11.07 16.80
CA SER A 53 -6.93 -12.36 17.30
C SER A 53 -6.17 -13.51 16.62
N PRO A 54 -5.61 -14.46 17.37
CA PRO A 54 -4.96 -15.64 16.79
C PRO A 54 -5.92 -16.59 16.09
N TYR A 55 -7.23 -16.43 16.31
CA TYR A 55 -8.29 -17.24 15.68
C TYR A 55 -8.79 -16.67 14.36
N SER A 56 -8.38 -15.45 14.00
CA SER A 56 -8.73 -14.84 12.71
C SER A 56 -7.87 -15.44 11.59
N PHE A 57 -8.35 -15.32 10.36
CA PHE A 57 -7.63 -15.74 9.16
C PHE A 57 -6.25 -15.08 9.09
N GLN A 58 -5.18 -15.88 9.02
CA GLN A 58 -3.78 -15.41 9.09
C GLN A 58 -3.15 -15.19 7.70
N GLY A 59 -3.92 -15.39 6.63
CA GLY A 59 -3.41 -15.41 5.25
C GLY A 59 -3.17 -16.82 4.74
N LEU A 60 -2.92 -16.95 3.44
CA LEU A 60 -2.59 -18.22 2.78
C LEU A 60 -1.09 -18.54 2.78
N GLY A 61 -0.25 -17.62 3.30
CA GLY A 61 1.21 -17.81 3.31
C GLY A 61 1.76 -18.00 1.90
N GLU A 62 2.64 -18.99 1.71
CA GLU A 62 3.25 -19.30 0.41
C GLU A 62 2.22 -19.62 -0.68
N ALA A 63 1.07 -20.22 -0.35
CA ALA A 63 0.00 -20.41 -1.33
C ALA A 63 -0.53 -19.08 -1.85
N GLY A 64 -0.64 -18.07 -0.97
CA GLY A 64 -1.00 -16.70 -1.36
C GLY A 64 0.06 -16.05 -2.24
N LEU A 65 1.35 -16.27 -1.96
CA LEU A 65 2.45 -15.78 -2.81
C LEU A 65 2.37 -16.37 -4.23
N ARG A 66 2.07 -17.66 -4.35
CA ARG A 66 1.89 -18.30 -5.69
C ARG A 66 0.73 -17.69 -6.46
N LEU A 67 -0.38 -17.33 -5.80
CA LEU A 67 -1.51 -16.66 -6.44
C LEU A 67 -1.19 -15.22 -6.85
N LEU A 68 -0.37 -14.52 -6.08
CA LEU A 68 0.15 -13.20 -6.46
C LEU A 68 1.06 -13.29 -7.69
N GLN A 69 1.94 -14.30 -7.75
CA GLN A 69 2.77 -14.54 -8.92
C GLN A 69 1.92 -14.86 -10.16
N GLU A 70 0.89 -15.69 -10.05
CA GLU A 70 -0.03 -15.98 -11.14
C GLU A 70 -0.74 -14.69 -11.62
N ALA A 71 -1.18 -13.83 -10.71
CA ALA A 71 -1.79 -12.56 -11.04
C ALA A 71 -0.80 -11.61 -11.74
N LYS A 72 0.47 -11.59 -11.31
CA LYS A 72 1.54 -10.84 -11.97
C LYS A 72 1.79 -11.34 -13.39
N ASP A 73 1.90 -12.65 -13.57
CA ASP A 73 2.13 -13.27 -14.88
C ASP A 73 1.00 -12.98 -15.87
N GLU A 74 -0.25 -12.90 -15.38
CA GLU A 74 -1.41 -12.60 -16.21
C GLU A 74 -1.56 -11.11 -16.54
N THR A 75 -1.23 -10.22 -15.59
CA THR A 75 -1.55 -8.78 -15.72
C THR A 75 -0.35 -7.90 -16.02
N GLY A 76 0.88 -8.37 -15.78
CA GLY A 76 2.09 -7.56 -15.84
C GLY A 76 2.20 -6.50 -14.75
N LEU A 77 1.32 -6.51 -13.74
CA LEU A 77 1.38 -5.57 -12.63
C LEU A 77 2.44 -5.98 -11.60
N PRO A 78 3.35 -5.07 -11.19
CA PRO A 78 4.26 -5.33 -10.09
C PRO A 78 3.51 -5.55 -8.78
N ILE A 79 4.03 -6.44 -7.94
CA ILE A 79 3.39 -6.91 -6.71
C ILE A 79 3.88 -6.14 -5.49
N VAL A 80 2.92 -5.69 -4.68
CA VAL A 80 3.14 -5.17 -3.32
C VAL A 80 2.54 -6.15 -2.32
N THR A 81 3.36 -6.79 -1.50
CA THR A 81 2.86 -7.70 -0.43
C THR A 81 3.57 -7.46 0.89
N GLU A 82 2.88 -7.76 1.99
CA GLU A 82 3.38 -7.49 3.34
C GLU A 82 4.31 -8.60 3.82
N LEU A 83 5.49 -8.21 4.34
CA LEU A 83 6.37 -9.05 5.13
C LEU A 83 6.11 -8.81 6.61
N MET A 84 5.90 -9.90 7.37
CA MET A 84 5.65 -9.84 8.81
C MET A 84 6.84 -10.32 9.64
N ASP A 85 7.57 -11.28 9.12
CA ASP A 85 8.67 -11.97 9.82
C ASP A 85 9.83 -12.23 8.87
N VAL A 86 11.06 -12.11 9.37
CA VAL A 86 12.27 -12.35 8.56
C VAL A 86 12.36 -13.78 8.03
N ARG A 87 11.70 -14.74 8.67
CA ARG A 87 11.67 -16.14 8.25
C ARG A 87 10.96 -16.34 6.90
N ASP A 88 10.05 -15.41 6.54
CA ASP A 88 9.31 -15.44 5.27
C ASP A 88 9.98 -14.59 4.19
N LEU A 89 11.13 -13.96 4.50
CA LEU A 89 11.79 -12.98 3.63
C LEU A 89 12.14 -13.57 2.27
N ASP A 90 12.77 -14.74 2.23
CA ASP A 90 13.20 -15.36 0.97
C ASP A 90 12.00 -15.67 0.06
N ALA A 91 10.93 -16.26 0.61
CA ALA A 91 9.71 -16.56 -0.14
C ALA A 91 9.00 -15.28 -0.65
N VAL A 92 9.00 -14.20 0.15
CA VAL A 92 8.42 -12.92 -0.27
C VAL A 92 9.26 -12.27 -1.36
N LEU A 93 10.59 -12.35 -1.29
CA LEU A 93 11.51 -11.79 -2.30
C LEU A 93 11.36 -12.43 -3.69
N GLU A 94 10.92 -13.68 -3.76
CA GLU A 94 10.68 -14.36 -5.04
C GLU A 94 9.52 -13.72 -5.83
N VAL A 95 8.55 -13.09 -5.15
CA VAL A 95 7.29 -12.61 -5.76
C VAL A 95 7.16 -11.09 -5.69
N ALA A 96 7.55 -10.47 -4.57
CA ALA A 96 7.32 -9.05 -4.31
C ALA A 96 8.28 -8.15 -5.10
N ASP A 97 7.74 -7.17 -5.81
CA ASP A 97 8.51 -6.06 -6.40
C ASP A 97 8.67 -4.92 -5.40
N VAL A 98 7.71 -4.77 -4.48
CA VAL A 98 7.75 -3.87 -3.34
C VAL A 98 7.35 -4.64 -2.08
N ILE A 99 8.20 -4.61 -1.07
CA ILE A 99 7.88 -5.23 0.23
C ILE A 99 7.18 -4.20 1.10
N GLN A 100 5.92 -4.46 1.47
CA GLN A 100 5.23 -3.63 2.45
C GLN A 100 5.63 -4.04 3.86
N LEU A 101 6.00 -3.05 4.68
CA LEU A 101 6.14 -3.23 6.12
C LEU A 101 4.95 -2.57 6.84
N GLY A 102 4.15 -3.37 7.52
CA GLY A 102 2.94 -2.93 8.20
C GLY A 102 3.23 -2.02 9.41
N ALA A 103 2.24 -1.19 9.77
CA ALA A 103 2.36 -0.21 10.86
C ALA A 103 2.80 -0.80 12.23
N ARG A 104 2.46 -2.08 12.48
CA ARG A 104 2.87 -2.79 13.71
C ARG A 104 4.35 -3.14 13.73
N ASN A 105 5.00 -3.20 12.57
CA ASN A 105 6.42 -3.53 12.39
C ASN A 105 7.29 -2.30 12.10
N MET A 106 6.75 -1.08 12.13
CA MET A 106 7.53 0.14 11.88
C MET A 106 8.76 0.26 12.77
N GLN A 107 8.66 -0.20 14.01
CA GLN A 107 9.75 -0.18 14.98
C GLN A 107 10.47 -1.53 15.15
N ASN A 108 10.26 -2.47 14.24
CA ASN A 108 11.01 -3.72 14.19
C ASN A 108 12.35 -3.49 13.48
N TYR A 109 13.28 -2.85 14.20
CA TYR A 109 14.55 -2.38 13.64
C TYR A 109 15.41 -3.52 13.05
N THR A 110 15.33 -4.72 13.62
CA THR A 110 16.01 -5.90 13.06
C THR A 110 15.45 -6.22 11.67
N LEU A 111 14.13 -6.24 11.51
CA LEU A 111 13.48 -6.50 10.23
C LEU A 111 13.76 -5.39 9.22
N LEU A 112 13.79 -4.11 9.65
CA LEU A 112 14.14 -2.98 8.80
C LEU A 112 15.58 -3.09 8.26
N THR A 113 16.52 -3.50 9.11
CA THR A 113 17.92 -3.74 8.72
C THR A 113 18.01 -4.86 7.67
N GLU A 114 17.33 -5.99 7.87
CA GLU A 114 17.33 -7.08 6.89
C GLU A 114 16.70 -6.65 5.56
N LEU A 115 15.61 -5.89 5.59
CA LEU A 115 15.02 -5.30 4.38
C LEU A 115 15.97 -4.34 3.66
N GLY A 116 16.72 -3.55 4.40
CA GLY A 116 17.74 -2.66 3.83
C GLY A 116 18.77 -3.42 3.00
N ARG A 117 19.19 -4.60 3.45
CA ARG A 117 20.19 -5.44 2.77
C ARG A 117 19.70 -6.07 1.47
N THR A 118 18.38 -6.16 1.28
CA THR A 118 17.81 -6.79 0.07
C THR A 118 17.92 -5.92 -1.17
N GLY A 119 18.03 -4.59 -1.02
CA GLY A 119 17.92 -3.64 -2.11
C GLY A 119 16.53 -3.58 -2.78
N ARG A 120 15.55 -4.35 -2.29
CA ARG A 120 14.18 -4.36 -2.80
C ARG A 120 13.45 -3.10 -2.35
N PRO A 121 12.61 -2.44 -3.19
CA PRO A 121 11.77 -1.35 -2.77
C PRO A 121 10.91 -1.68 -1.54
N VAL A 122 10.83 -0.77 -0.57
CA VAL A 122 10.09 -0.96 0.68
C VAL A 122 9.03 0.12 0.84
N LEU A 123 7.78 -0.28 1.05
CA LEU A 123 6.68 0.59 1.48
C LEU A 123 6.55 0.52 3.01
N LEU A 124 7.08 1.53 3.70
CA LEU A 124 7.10 1.63 5.16
C LEU A 124 5.87 2.37 5.68
N LYS A 125 4.95 1.65 6.33
CA LYS A 125 3.74 2.25 6.91
C LYS A 125 4.01 2.84 8.29
N ARG A 126 3.54 4.08 8.50
CA ARG A 126 3.59 4.79 9.78
C ARG A 126 2.88 4.00 10.88
N GLY A 127 3.49 3.91 12.04
CA GLY A 127 2.90 3.30 13.23
C GLY A 127 1.68 4.07 13.74
N LEU A 128 0.77 3.38 14.42
CA LEU A 128 -0.53 3.91 14.84
C LEU A 128 -0.45 5.08 15.85
N SER A 129 0.68 5.23 16.53
CA SER A 129 0.92 6.29 17.52
C SER A 129 2.32 6.90 17.36
N SER A 130 2.88 6.79 16.14
CA SER A 130 4.25 7.22 15.84
C SER A 130 4.27 8.66 15.31
N THR A 131 5.27 9.41 15.74
CA THR A 131 5.59 10.72 15.19
C THR A 131 6.18 10.60 13.78
N LEU A 132 6.29 11.72 13.06
CA LEU A 132 6.95 11.75 11.75
C LEU A 132 8.46 11.50 11.88
N ASP A 133 9.09 11.99 12.94
CA ASP A 133 10.51 11.74 13.22
C ASP A 133 10.78 10.26 13.46
N GLU A 134 9.91 9.55 14.19
CA GLU A 134 10.03 8.10 14.39
C GLU A 134 9.89 7.32 13.06
N LEU A 135 9.01 7.77 12.17
CA LEU A 135 8.86 7.19 10.82
C LEU A 135 10.13 7.41 9.99
N LEU A 136 10.68 8.63 10.00
CA LEU A 136 11.93 8.95 9.29
C LEU A 136 13.11 8.17 9.86
N MET A 137 13.24 8.06 11.19
CA MET A 137 14.27 7.24 11.81
C MET A 137 14.13 5.76 11.47
N SER A 138 12.91 5.26 11.33
CA SER A 138 12.68 3.88 10.86
C SER A 138 13.11 3.70 9.41
N ALA A 139 12.88 4.69 8.54
CA ALA A 139 13.38 4.67 7.17
C ALA A 139 14.93 4.68 7.13
N GLU A 140 15.59 5.43 8.03
CA GLU A 140 17.05 5.48 8.14
C GLU A 140 17.69 4.10 8.42
N TYR A 141 17.01 3.20 9.13
CA TYR A 141 17.50 1.82 9.30
C TYR A 141 17.60 1.06 7.98
N ILE A 142 16.73 1.35 7.02
CA ILE A 142 16.76 0.75 5.68
C ILE A 142 17.83 1.44 4.83
N LEU A 143 17.82 2.79 4.84
CA LEU A 143 18.75 3.62 4.06
C LEU A 143 20.22 3.36 4.46
N LYS A 144 20.49 3.19 5.76
CA LYS A 144 21.82 2.92 6.29
C LYS A 144 22.45 1.63 5.73
N GLU A 145 21.65 0.64 5.37
CA GLU A 145 22.14 -0.60 4.76
C GLU A 145 22.39 -0.43 3.23
N GLY A 146 22.16 0.77 2.67
CA GLY A 146 22.40 1.10 1.26
C GLY A 146 21.17 0.98 0.36
N ASN A 147 19.98 0.73 0.92
CA ASN A 147 18.73 0.66 0.16
C ASN A 147 18.02 2.03 0.15
N GLU A 148 18.16 2.78 -0.94
CA GLU A 148 17.51 4.08 -1.13
C GLU A 148 16.08 3.97 -1.69
N GLN A 149 15.58 2.75 -1.94
CA GLN A 149 14.26 2.51 -2.54
C GLN A 149 13.18 2.41 -1.45
N VAL A 150 12.93 3.51 -0.73
CA VAL A 150 11.95 3.57 0.37
C VAL A 150 10.81 4.50 0.02
N LEU A 151 9.58 4.03 0.24
CA LEU A 151 8.32 4.77 0.16
C LEU A 151 7.76 4.93 1.57
N LEU A 152 7.48 6.15 2.00
CA LEU A 152 6.79 6.42 3.26
C LEU A 152 5.29 6.29 3.06
N CYS A 153 4.56 5.73 4.03
CA CYS A 153 3.11 5.59 3.91
C CYS A 153 2.38 6.09 5.15
N GLU A 154 1.66 7.22 5.00
CA GLU A 154 0.68 7.66 5.98
C GLU A 154 -0.58 6.78 5.89
N ARG A 155 -1.08 6.27 7.02
CA ARG A 155 -2.21 5.33 7.08
C ARG A 155 -3.20 5.59 8.22
N GLY A 156 -3.13 6.76 8.81
CA GLY A 156 -3.91 7.16 9.97
C GLY A 156 -3.26 6.83 11.31
N ILE A 157 -3.48 7.69 12.26
CA ILE A 157 -3.00 7.60 13.63
C ILE A 157 -4.17 7.43 14.60
N ARG A 158 -3.90 6.82 15.75
CA ARG A 158 -4.88 6.65 16.82
C ARG A 158 -5.08 8.00 17.52
N THR A 159 -6.35 8.43 17.58
CA THR A 159 -6.76 9.60 18.34
C THR A 159 -7.95 9.24 19.24
N PHE A 160 -8.55 10.24 19.87
CA PHE A 160 -9.77 10.07 20.67
C PHE A 160 -11.04 9.90 19.82
N GLU A 161 -10.97 10.18 18.49
CA GLU A 161 -12.12 10.09 17.60
C GLU A 161 -12.54 8.63 17.35
N THR A 162 -13.84 8.39 17.31
CA THR A 162 -14.44 7.06 17.16
C THR A 162 -15.39 6.94 15.96
N GLY A 163 -15.64 8.03 15.23
CA GLY A 163 -16.50 8.07 14.06
C GLY A 163 -15.96 7.31 12.85
N TYR A 164 -14.65 7.09 12.83
CA TYR A 164 -13.90 6.32 11.82
C TYR A 164 -12.77 5.53 12.51
N ARG A 165 -12.04 4.71 11.75
CA ARG A 165 -11.07 3.78 12.33
C ARG A 165 -9.83 4.48 12.90
N PHE A 166 -9.23 5.40 12.14
CA PHE A 166 -8.05 6.19 12.49
C PHE A 166 -8.14 7.59 11.86
N THR A 167 -7.56 8.58 12.51
CA THR A 167 -7.46 9.94 11.96
C THR A 167 -6.37 9.96 10.89
N LEU A 168 -6.76 10.21 9.64
CA LEU A 168 -5.81 10.38 8.54
C LEU A 168 -5.11 11.73 8.68
N ASP A 169 -3.80 11.70 8.86
CA ASP A 169 -2.97 12.89 9.03
C ASP A 169 -2.44 13.36 7.65
N LEU A 170 -3.26 14.12 6.93
CA LEU A 170 -2.85 14.64 5.63
C LEU A 170 -1.77 15.73 5.72
N MET A 171 -1.60 16.40 6.87
CA MET A 171 -0.50 17.33 7.08
C MET A 171 0.86 16.62 7.06
N ALA A 172 0.90 15.32 7.35
CA ALA A 172 2.11 14.52 7.23
C ALA A 172 2.69 14.55 5.81
N VAL A 173 1.85 14.66 4.77
CA VAL A 173 2.31 14.65 3.37
C VAL A 173 3.27 15.83 3.08
N PRO A 174 2.86 17.10 3.16
CA PRO A 174 3.77 18.21 2.88
C PRO A 174 4.95 18.26 3.86
N VAL A 175 4.75 17.92 5.13
CA VAL A 175 5.84 17.93 6.14
C VAL A 175 6.90 16.89 5.81
N LEU A 176 6.54 15.65 5.48
CA LEU A 176 7.50 14.62 5.08
C LEU A 176 8.24 14.97 3.79
N LYS A 177 7.55 15.64 2.84
CA LYS A 177 8.18 16.10 1.59
C LYS A 177 9.14 17.27 1.79
N GLU A 178 8.99 18.05 2.86
CA GLU A 178 9.95 19.10 3.26
C GLU A 178 11.17 18.48 3.95
N LEU A 179 10.94 17.47 4.80
CA LEU A 179 12.00 16.86 5.63
C LEU A 179 12.80 15.77 4.89
N SER A 180 12.28 15.21 3.80
CA SER A 180 12.87 14.06 3.12
C SER A 180 12.63 14.08 1.61
N HIS A 181 13.53 13.45 0.87
CA HIS A 181 13.39 13.19 -0.57
C HIS A 181 12.52 11.95 -0.88
N LEU A 182 12.17 11.17 0.14
CA LEU A 182 11.42 9.91 -0.03
C LEU A 182 9.99 10.19 -0.50
N PRO A 183 9.47 9.41 -1.47
CA PRO A 183 8.08 9.53 -1.89
C PRO A 183 7.11 9.19 -0.76
N VAL A 184 5.98 9.91 -0.72
CA VAL A 184 4.93 9.75 0.29
C VAL A 184 3.66 9.19 -0.34
N VAL A 185 3.27 8.00 0.09
CA VAL A 185 2.02 7.32 -0.27
C VAL A 185 1.02 7.45 0.88
N VAL A 186 -0.27 7.50 0.57
CA VAL A 186 -1.33 7.56 1.58
C VAL A 186 -2.22 6.32 1.48
N ASP A 187 -2.59 5.75 2.62
CA ASP A 187 -3.51 4.62 2.75
C ASP A 187 -4.85 5.07 3.37
N PRO A 188 -5.80 5.54 2.58
CA PRO A 188 -7.10 5.97 3.08
C PRO A 188 -7.99 4.81 3.52
N SER A 189 -7.83 3.61 2.94
CA SER A 189 -8.63 2.44 3.29
C SER A 189 -8.45 2.05 4.75
N HIS A 190 -7.19 1.90 5.19
CA HIS A 190 -6.89 1.53 6.58
C HIS A 190 -7.09 2.68 7.57
N ALA A 191 -7.00 3.94 7.12
CA ALA A 191 -7.32 5.08 7.96
C ALA A 191 -8.83 5.19 8.19
N ALA A 192 -9.62 5.19 7.13
CA ALA A 192 -11.05 5.39 7.20
C ALA A 192 -11.81 4.20 7.85
N GLY A 193 -11.49 2.97 7.44
CA GLY A 193 -12.23 1.79 7.84
C GLY A 193 -13.66 1.72 7.27
N LYS A 194 -14.00 2.65 6.37
CA LYS A 194 -15.32 2.81 5.72
C LYS A 194 -15.13 3.16 4.26
N ARG A 195 -15.79 2.41 3.36
CA ARG A 195 -15.71 2.57 1.90
C ARG A 195 -15.99 3.99 1.42
N ASP A 196 -17.08 4.59 1.93
CA ASP A 196 -17.53 5.92 1.48
C ASP A 196 -16.52 7.04 1.76
N LEU A 197 -15.59 6.82 2.68
CA LEU A 197 -14.54 7.78 3.02
C LEU A 197 -13.26 7.58 2.19
N VAL A 198 -13.09 6.44 1.51
CA VAL A 198 -11.85 6.13 0.78
C VAL A 198 -11.62 7.10 -0.37
N LEU A 199 -12.62 7.29 -1.23
CA LEU A 199 -12.50 8.19 -2.38
C LEU A 199 -12.24 9.64 -1.95
N PRO A 200 -13.05 10.29 -1.08
CA PRO A 200 -12.78 11.68 -0.71
C PRO A 200 -11.40 11.86 -0.05
N MET A 201 -10.94 10.88 0.74
CA MET A 201 -9.61 10.96 1.35
C MET A 201 -8.47 10.70 0.35
N SER A 202 -8.68 9.89 -0.67
CA SER A 202 -7.73 9.72 -1.78
C SER A 202 -7.56 11.00 -2.59
N LEU A 203 -8.67 11.68 -2.92
CA LEU A 203 -8.65 12.96 -3.63
C LEU A 203 -7.93 14.03 -2.81
N ALA A 204 -8.22 14.11 -1.51
CA ALA A 204 -7.56 15.03 -0.60
C ALA A 204 -6.06 14.74 -0.46
N ALA A 205 -5.66 13.47 -0.42
CA ALA A 205 -4.25 13.07 -0.39
C ALA A 205 -3.50 13.48 -1.67
N ALA A 206 -4.10 13.28 -2.84
CA ALA A 206 -3.56 13.74 -4.11
C ALA A 206 -3.39 15.27 -4.13
N ALA A 207 -4.43 16.00 -3.73
CA ALA A 207 -4.38 17.47 -3.64
C ALA A 207 -3.36 18.00 -2.62
N ALA A 208 -3.09 17.24 -1.54
CA ALA A 208 -2.05 17.56 -0.56
C ALA A 208 -0.61 17.29 -1.09
N GLY A 209 -0.47 16.73 -2.29
CA GLY A 209 0.81 16.48 -2.95
C GLY A 209 1.42 15.11 -2.68
N ALA A 210 0.64 14.13 -2.24
CA ALA A 210 1.10 12.75 -2.13
C ALA A 210 1.63 12.23 -3.46
N ASP A 211 2.54 11.26 -3.42
CA ASP A 211 3.12 10.61 -4.59
C ASP A 211 2.33 9.36 -5.02
N GLY A 212 1.33 9.00 -4.24
CA GLY A 212 0.42 7.91 -4.57
C GLY A 212 -0.55 7.58 -3.45
N VAL A 213 -1.42 6.63 -3.75
CA VAL A 213 -2.33 6.02 -2.77
C VAL A 213 -2.24 4.50 -2.81
N ILE A 214 -2.50 3.86 -1.66
CA ILE A 214 -2.70 2.41 -1.59
C ILE A 214 -4.11 2.13 -1.07
N VAL A 215 -4.92 1.41 -1.84
CA VAL A 215 -6.33 1.18 -1.54
C VAL A 215 -6.70 -0.29 -1.65
N GLU A 216 -7.74 -0.65 -0.90
CA GLU A 216 -8.32 -1.98 -0.96
C GLU A 216 -9.51 -2.02 -1.91
N ILE A 217 -9.53 -3.07 -2.73
CA ILE A 217 -10.60 -3.35 -3.70
C ILE A 217 -10.99 -4.82 -3.61
N HIS A 218 -12.27 -5.11 -3.76
CA HIS A 218 -12.79 -6.47 -3.76
C HIS A 218 -14.00 -6.56 -4.71
N PRO A 219 -14.16 -7.64 -5.50
CA PRO A 219 -15.31 -7.78 -6.41
C PRO A 219 -16.65 -7.81 -5.67
N ALA A 220 -16.68 -8.47 -4.51
CA ALA A 220 -17.86 -8.53 -3.63
C ALA A 220 -17.44 -8.24 -2.17
N PRO A 221 -17.29 -6.96 -1.77
CA PRO A 221 -16.76 -6.59 -0.44
C PRO A 221 -17.55 -7.16 0.74
N GLU A 222 -18.82 -7.47 0.56
CA GLU A 222 -19.68 -8.08 1.58
C GLU A 222 -19.29 -9.53 1.89
N GLU A 223 -18.59 -10.20 0.97
CA GLU A 223 -18.11 -11.59 1.08
C GLU A 223 -16.65 -11.67 1.51
N ALA A 224 -15.94 -10.53 1.55
CA ALA A 224 -14.53 -10.48 1.88
C ALA A 224 -14.24 -11.06 3.27
N ILE A 225 -13.25 -11.95 3.36
CA ILE A 225 -12.79 -12.56 4.62
C ILE A 225 -12.19 -11.50 5.55
N CYS A 226 -11.63 -10.43 4.98
CA CYS A 226 -10.92 -9.38 5.71
C CYS A 226 -11.24 -7.99 5.18
N ASP A 227 -11.53 -7.06 6.10
CA ASP A 227 -11.65 -5.60 5.86
C ASP A 227 -12.66 -5.19 4.75
N GLY A 228 -13.69 -6.01 4.46
CA GLY A 228 -14.73 -5.73 3.47
C GLY A 228 -15.42 -4.37 3.59
N PRO A 229 -15.73 -3.84 4.80
CA PRO A 229 -16.37 -2.54 4.97
C PRO A 229 -15.59 -1.36 4.38
N GLN A 230 -14.26 -1.47 4.22
CA GLN A 230 -13.41 -0.42 3.66
C GLN A 230 -12.98 -0.66 2.21
N ALA A 231 -13.22 -1.86 1.66
CA ALA A 231 -12.83 -2.20 0.31
C ALA A 231 -13.74 -1.50 -0.72
N LEU A 232 -13.13 -0.90 -1.74
CA LEU A 232 -13.84 -0.38 -2.90
C LEU A 232 -14.47 -1.53 -3.69
N ARG A 233 -15.57 -1.27 -4.39
CA ARG A 233 -16.17 -2.23 -5.33
C ARG A 233 -15.39 -2.25 -6.64
N GLY A 234 -15.24 -3.44 -7.22
CA GLY A 234 -14.58 -3.56 -8.52
C GLY A 234 -15.27 -2.75 -9.62
N GLU A 235 -16.60 -2.75 -9.64
CA GLU A 235 -17.42 -2.00 -10.62
C GLU A 235 -17.23 -0.48 -10.57
N ASP A 236 -16.91 0.10 -9.42
CA ASP A 236 -16.72 1.53 -9.22
C ASP A 236 -15.27 1.99 -9.45
N PHE A 237 -14.34 1.05 -9.62
CA PHE A 237 -12.92 1.37 -9.57
C PHE A 237 -12.42 2.20 -10.77
N SER A 238 -13.01 2.03 -11.96
CA SER A 238 -12.67 2.87 -13.12
C SER A 238 -13.07 4.34 -12.90
N ASP A 239 -14.23 4.62 -12.29
CA ASP A 239 -14.62 6.00 -11.94
C ASP A 239 -13.73 6.57 -10.84
N TYR A 240 -13.38 5.75 -9.85
CA TYR A 240 -12.41 6.10 -8.81
C TYR A 240 -11.08 6.57 -9.44
N MET A 241 -10.50 5.79 -10.36
CA MET A 241 -9.23 6.12 -11.04
C MET A 241 -9.33 7.41 -11.84
N ARG A 242 -10.39 7.59 -12.62
CA ARG A 242 -10.64 8.83 -13.40
C ARG A 242 -10.69 10.07 -12.51
N ARG A 243 -11.37 10.00 -11.36
CA ARG A 243 -11.46 11.11 -10.41
C ARG A 243 -10.14 11.37 -9.70
N LEU A 244 -9.39 10.30 -9.40
CA LEU A 244 -8.07 10.41 -8.78
C LEU A 244 -7.07 11.08 -9.72
N GLU A 245 -7.09 10.75 -11.01
CA GLU A 245 -6.29 11.42 -12.04
C GLU A 245 -6.53 12.93 -12.07
N GLN A 246 -7.80 13.35 -12.04
CA GLN A 246 -8.15 14.76 -12.00
C GLN A 246 -7.59 15.46 -10.75
N ALA A 247 -7.66 14.82 -9.59
CA ALA A 247 -7.12 15.37 -8.35
C ALA A 247 -5.58 15.42 -8.36
N ALA A 248 -4.91 14.42 -8.90
CA ALA A 248 -3.45 14.40 -9.04
C ALA A 248 -2.97 15.51 -10.00
N ALA A 249 -3.69 15.74 -11.09
CA ALA A 249 -3.39 16.83 -12.04
C ALA A 249 -3.46 18.22 -11.40
N LEU A 250 -4.35 18.46 -10.43
CA LEU A 250 -4.40 19.72 -9.68
C LEU A 250 -3.12 19.97 -8.86
N ALA A 251 -2.47 18.90 -8.42
CA ALA A 251 -1.18 18.96 -7.73
C ALA A 251 0.03 18.92 -8.70
N GLY A 252 -0.19 19.03 -10.00
CA GLY A 252 0.86 18.98 -11.04
C GLY A 252 1.47 17.60 -11.21
N LYS A 253 0.73 16.53 -10.89
CA LYS A 253 1.17 15.14 -11.03
C LYS A 253 0.37 14.41 -12.10
N GLU A 254 1.00 13.42 -12.70
CA GLU A 254 0.42 12.56 -13.74
C GLU A 254 0.35 11.11 -13.25
N LEU A 255 -0.79 10.45 -13.49
CA LEU A 255 -0.85 8.99 -13.35
C LEU A 255 0.03 8.35 -14.43
N GLN A 256 0.89 7.43 -14.02
CA GLN A 256 1.66 6.66 -15.00
C GLN A 256 0.73 5.65 -15.68
N PRO A 257 0.71 5.61 -17.02
CA PRO A 257 0.00 4.57 -17.73
C PRO A 257 0.60 3.19 -17.40
N VAL A 258 -0.23 2.18 -17.36
CA VAL A 258 0.21 0.77 -17.37
C VAL A 258 0.91 0.54 -18.70
N ALA A 259 2.15 0.05 -18.65
CA ALA A 259 2.95 -0.24 -19.85
C ALA A 259 2.35 -1.44 -20.62
#